data_dc28654f6d0da4dd4d4f172901080205
#
_entry.id   dc28654f6d0da4dd4d4f172901080205
#
_cell.length_a   1.000
_cell.length_b   1.000
_cell.length_c   1.000
_cell.angle_alpha   90.00
_cell.angle_beta   90.00
_cell.angle_gamma   90.00
#
_symmetry.space_group_name_H-M   'P 1'
#
loop_
_entity.id
_entity.type
_entity.pdbx_description
1 polymer ?
#
loop_
_entity_poly.entity_id
_entity_poly.type
_entity_poly.pdbx_seq_one_letter_code
_entity_poly.pdbx_strand_id
1 'polypeptide(L)'
;LFLFLFVIGAFISSCSSKPDLLQIQGRTMGTYYSVKYINDFPSVSKEVLQEEIERELKNLNLQMSTYMKDSEISLFNLVDKDKDFPISEDFAKTLKLSLEFAEKTQGRFDPTVYPLVNLWGFGPKKGRKLPSKDEIAEKLKLVGYKRIKLKQKDGKWFVSKSIQGTKIDLSASAKGYAVDKVSQILRSHQFNNHLVDIGGELIASGKKYDEKWTVAIEVPEPDKQAIQQVLALENRAIATSGSYRNFFSENGIRYNHTIDPKTGKSYRSDLVSVSVITDQCLKSDVIAT
;
A
#
# COMPACT_ATOMS: atom_id res chain seq x y z
N LEU A 1 -75.53 28.62 9.64
CA LEU A 1 -74.59 27.97 10.54
C LEU A 1 -73.39 27.44 9.69
N PHE A 2 -72.30 28.23 9.58
CA PHE A 2 -71.07 27.82 8.85
C PHE A 2 -70.13 27.17 9.82
N LEU A 3 -69.80 25.92 9.57
CA LEU A 3 -68.86 25.12 10.34
C LEU A 3 -67.43 25.28 9.69
N PHE A 4 -66.55 26.01 10.36
CA PHE A 4 -65.12 26.14 9.95
C PHE A 4 -64.36 24.91 10.47
N LEU A 5 -63.97 23.99 9.59
CA LEU A 5 -63.01 22.90 9.89
C LEU A 5 -61.61 23.47 9.89
N PHE A 6 -60.97 23.57 11.08
CA PHE A 6 -59.55 23.84 11.22
C PHE A 6 -58.77 22.56 11.01
N VAL A 7 -58.10 22.41 9.86
CA VAL A 7 -57.12 21.33 9.63
C VAL A 7 -55.79 21.78 10.25
N ILE A 8 -55.48 21.20 11.40
CA ILE A 8 -54.16 21.34 12.04
C ILE A 8 -53.19 20.41 11.29
N GLY A 9 -52.40 20.98 10.37
CA GLY A 9 -51.28 20.29 9.75
C GLY A 9 -50.16 20.08 10.79
N ALA A 10 -50.00 18.85 11.28
CA ALA A 10 -48.86 18.48 12.10
C ALA A 10 -47.61 18.46 11.20
N PHE A 11 -46.77 19.49 11.29
CA PHE A 11 -45.41 19.45 10.76
C PHE A 11 -44.61 18.44 11.61
N ILE A 12 -44.45 17.24 11.09
CA ILE A 12 -43.48 16.29 11.64
C ILE A 12 -42.11 16.81 11.20
N SER A 13 -41.43 17.58 12.07
CA SER A 13 -40.02 17.87 11.95
C SER A 13 -39.27 16.55 12.16
N SER A 14 -38.96 15.83 11.09
CA SER A 14 -38.01 14.74 11.12
C SER A 14 -36.65 15.32 11.49
N CYS A 15 -36.24 15.22 12.75
CA CYS A 15 -34.85 15.40 13.14
C CYS A 15 -34.06 14.25 12.53
N SER A 16 -33.53 14.47 11.33
CA SER A 16 -32.54 13.61 10.73
C SER A 16 -31.26 13.74 11.56
N SER A 17 -31.02 12.79 12.48
CA SER A 17 -29.72 12.67 13.14
C SER A 17 -28.67 12.40 12.06
N LYS A 18 -27.50 13.05 12.17
CA LYS A 18 -26.38 12.72 11.27
C LYS A 18 -26.05 11.25 11.40
N PRO A 19 -25.76 10.54 10.29
CA PRO A 19 -25.35 9.15 10.34
C PRO A 19 -24.04 9.00 11.16
N ASP A 20 -23.85 7.85 11.79
CA ASP A 20 -22.71 7.60 12.66
C ASP A 20 -21.39 7.51 11.86
N LEU A 21 -20.34 8.11 12.40
CA LEU A 21 -18.97 7.88 11.98
C LEU A 21 -18.43 6.67 12.74
N LEU A 22 -18.25 5.55 12.05
CA LEU A 22 -17.71 4.33 12.63
C LEU A 22 -16.22 4.17 12.29
N GLN A 23 -15.52 3.40 13.14
CA GLN A 23 -14.10 3.12 12.96
C GLN A 23 -13.79 1.64 13.23
N ILE A 24 -13.01 1.03 12.33
CA ILE A 24 -12.40 -0.29 12.45
C ILE A 24 -10.88 -0.09 12.48
N GLN A 25 -10.17 -0.83 13.34
CA GLN A 25 -8.72 -0.75 13.49
C GLN A 25 -8.14 -2.13 13.76
N GLY A 26 -6.90 -2.34 13.31
CA GLY A 26 -6.16 -3.57 13.58
C GLY A 26 -4.72 -3.52 13.10
N ARG A 27 -4.11 -4.70 12.93
CA ARG A 27 -2.72 -4.84 12.47
C ARG A 27 -2.65 -5.64 11.19
N THR A 28 -1.85 -5.18 10.23
CA THR A 28 -1.56 -5.88 8.98
C THR A 28 -0.21 -5.44 8.41
N MET A 29 0.42 -6.25 7.57
CA MET A 29 1.63 -5.89 6.81
C MET A 29 2.75 -5.26 7.66
N GLY A 30 2.89 -5.70 8.91
CA GLY A 30 3.89 -5.18 9.85
C GLY A 30 3.59 -3.80 10.44
N THR A 31 2.38 -3.27 10.22
CA THR A 31 1.93 -1.95 10.69
C THR A 31 0.50 -2.00 11.23
N TYR A 32 -0.14 -0.85 11.40
CA TYR A 32 -1.54 -0.70 11.79
C TYR A 32 -2.39 -0.31 10.58
N TYR A 33 -3.68 -0.65 10.63
CA TYR A 33 -4.68 -0.11 9.71
C TYR A 33 -5.81 0.57 10.48
N SER A 34 -6.43 1.55 9.84
CA SER A 34 -7.61 2.26 10.33
C SER A 34 -8.56 2.51 9.16
N VAL A 35 -9.82 2.17 9.37
CA VAL A 35 -10.92 2.42 8.44
C VAL A 35 -11.96 3.25 9.15
N LYS A 36 -12.23 4.46 8.65
CA LYS A 36 -13.31 5.32 9.12
C LYS A 36 -14.36 5.42 8.01
N TYR A 37 -15.64 5.26 8.34
CA TYR A 37 -16.71 5.34 7.35
C TYR A 37 -17.99 5.90 7.96
N ILE A 38 -18.78 6.57 7.13
CA ILE A 38 -20.10 7.08 7.49
C ILE A 38 -21.10 5.93 7.28
N ASN A 39 -21.83 5.60 8.34
CA ASN A 39 -22.83 4.53 8.35
C ASN A 39 -24.22 5.10 7.98
N ASP A 40 -24.35 5.56 6.74
CA ASP A 40 -25.59 6.13 6.21
C ASP A 40 -26.57 5.08 5.67
N PHE A 41 -26.07 3.90 5.29
CA PHE A 41 -26.88 2.74 4.84
C PHE A 41 -26.33 1.44 5.44
N PRO A 42 -26.73 1.06 6.66
CA PRO A 42 -26.18 -0.11 7.34
C PRO A 42 -26.61 -1.40 6.63
N SER A 43 -25.83 -1.84 5.64
CA SER A 43 -26.04 -3.09 4.91
C SER A 43 -25.47 -4.32 5.64
N VAL A 44 -24.51 -4.08 6.54
CA VAL A 44 -23.77 -5.10 7.28
C VAL A 44 -23.34 -4.54 8.65
N SER A 45 -23.20 -5.40 9.68
CA SER A 45 -22.68 -4.94 10.96
C SER A 45 -21.19 -4.63 10.88
N LYS A 46 -20.71 -3.80 11.82
CA LYS A 46 -19.30 -3.44 11.91
C LYS A 46 -18.39 -4.67 12.08
N GLU A 47 -18.83 -5.65 12.85
CA GLU A 47 -18.08 -6.88 13.13
C GLU A 47 -17.90 -7.72 11.85
N VAL A 48 -18.97 -7.91 11.08
CA VAL A 48 -18.93 -8.64 9.80
C VAL A 48 -18.04 -7.92 8.79
N LEU A 49 -18.15 -6.60 8.70
CA LEU A 49 -17.29 -5.78 7.83
C LEU A 49 -15.81 -5.89 8.25
N GLN A 50 -15.53 -5.86 9.55
CA GLN A 50 -14.18 -6.04 10.08
C GLN A 50 -13.61 -7.41 9.73
N GLU A 51 -14.37 -8.49 9.92
CA GLU A 51 -13.95 -9.85 9.57
C GLU A 51 -13.63 -9.97 8.06
N GLU A 52 -14.45 -9.36 7.20
CA GLU A 52 -14.21 -9.35 5.76
C GLU A 52 -12.92 -8.61 5.41
N ILE A 53 -12.70 -7.42 5.97
CA ILE A 53 -11.48 -6.63 5.77
C ILE A 53 -10.25 -7.42 6.26
N GLU A 54 -10.29 -8.01 7.45
CA GLU A 54 -9.17 -8.76 8.03
C GLU A 54 -8.85 -10.01 7.22
N ARG A 55 -9.86 -10.71 6.72
CA ARG A 55 -9.69 -11.86 5.82
C ARG A 55 -9.00 -11.45 4.52
N GLU A 56 -9.42 -10.34 3.90
CA GLU A 56 -8.79 -9.83 2.68
C GLU A 56 -7.34 -9.40 2.92
N LEU A 57 -7.08 -8.64 3.98
CA LEU A 57 -5.72 -8.23 4.36
C LEU A 57 -4.80 -9.43 4.62
N LYS A 58 -5.33 -10.49 5.24
CA LYS A 58 -4.60 -11.75 5.43
C LYS A 58 -4.30 -12.43 4.09
N ASN A 59 -5.25 -12.48 3.17
CA ASN A 59 -5.07 -13.04 1.82
C ASN A 59 -3.97 -12.28 1.05
N LEU A 60 -3.99 -10.95 1.08
CA LEU A 60 -2.97 -10.13 0.43
C LEU A 60 -1.56 -10.37 1.02
N ASN A 61 -1.47 -10.57 2.34
CA ASN A 61 -0.20 -10.97 2.97
C ASN A 61 0.27 -12.34 2.47
N LEU A 62 -0.61 -13.34 2.35
CA LEU A 62 -0.29 -14.66 1.81
C LEU A 62 0.14 -14.60 0.34
N GLN A 63 -0.25 -13.59 -0.39
CA GLN A 63 0.15 -13.40 -1.78
C GLN A 63 1.49 -12.65 -1.90
N MET A 64 1.69 -11.55 -1.17
CA MET A 64 2.72 -10.55 -1.48
C MET A 64 3.76 -10.31 -0.37
N SER A 65 3.66 -10.96 0.79
CA SER A 65 4.61 -10.74 1.89
C SER A 65 5.88 -11.56 1.70
N THR A 66 7.02 -10.89 1.52
CA THR A 66 8.35 -11.53 1.50
C THR A 66 8.79 -12.04 2.88
N TYR A 67 8.08 -11.68 3.96
CA TYR A 67 8.33 -12.13 5.34
C TYR A 67 7.64 -13.46 5.67
N MET A 68 6.68 -13.90 4.87
CA MET A 68 5.99 -15.19 5.00
C MET A 68 6.62 -16.19 4.02
N LYS A 69 7.14 -17.32 4.53
CA LYS A 69 7.85 -18.30 3.73
C LYS A 69 6.95 -19.04 2.71
N ASP A 70 5.68 -19.16 3.04
CA ASP A 70 4.62 -19.83 2.29
C ASP A 70 3.78 -18.88 1.42
N SER A 71 4.11 -17.60 1.38
CA SER A 71 3.45 -16.66 0.47
C SER A 71 3.77 -16.93 -0.99
N GLU A 72 2.87 -16.57 -1.90
CA GLU A 72 3.06 -16.75 -3.36
C GLU A 72 4.39 -16.10 -3.82
N ILE A 73 4.67 -14.86 -3.39
CA ILE A 73 5.91 -14.16 -3.76
C ILE A 73 7.16 -14.89 -3.23
N SER A 74 7.11 -15.43 -2.02
CA SER A 74 8.22 -16.18 -1.44
C SER A 74 8.46 -17.50 -2.17
N LEU A 75 7.39 -18.21 -2.52
CA LEU A 75 7.45 -19.44 -3.31
C LEU A 75 7.97 -19.15 -4.73
N PHE A 76 7.44 -18.12 -5.42
CA PHE A 76 7.98 -17.68 -6.71
C PHE A 76 9.47 -17.33 -6.63
N ASN A 77 9.90 -16.68 -5.57
CA ASN A 77 11.31 -16.31 -5.38
C ASN A 77 12.25 -17.52 -5.29
N LEU A 78 11.73 -18.73 -5.04
CA LEU A 78 12.47 -20.01 -5.02
C LEU A 78 12.40 -20.76 -6.35
N VAL A 79 11.47 -20.44 -7.24
CA VAL A 79 11.28 -21.12 -8.53
C VAL A 79 12.53 -20.94 -9.41
N ASP A 80 12.86 -21.94 -10.20
CA ASP A 80 13.95 -21.86 -11.18
C ASP A 80 13.60 -20.91 -12.34
N LYS A 81 14.66 -20.44 -13.03
CA LYS A 81 14.48 -19.63 -14.23
C LYS A 81 13.67 -20.38 -15.29
N ASP A 82 13.01 -19.61 -16.17
CA ASP A 82 12.24 -20.07 -17.32
C ASP A 82 11.06 -21.01 -17.00
N LYS A 83 10.70 -21.13 -15.71
CA LYS A 83 9.49 -21.84 -15.28
C LYS A 83 8.35 -20.88 -15.00
N ASP A 84 7.17 -21.20 -15.52
CA ASP A 84 5.94 -20.50 -15.19
C ASP A 84 5.45 -20.89 -13.81
N PHE A 85 5.18 -19.90 -12.98
CA PHE A 85 4.61 -20.05 -11.67
C PHE A 85 3.22 -19.40 -11.63
N PRO A 86 2.16 -20.13 -11.25
CA PRO A 86 0.82 -19.58 -11.16
C PRO A 86 0.73 -18.58 -10.00
N ILE A 87 0.05 -17.46 -10.23
CA ILE A 87 -0.14 -16.41 -9.23
C ILE A 87 -1.60 -15.96 -9.20
N SER A 88 -2.00 -15.42 -8.05
CA SER A 88 -3.31 -14.79 -7.86
C SER A 88 -3.48 -13.54 -8.72
N GLU A 89 -4.74 -13.14 -8.91
CA GLU A 89 -5.09 -11.94 -9.68
C GLU A 89 -4.58 -10.66 -9.01
N ASP A 90 -4.67 -10.57 -7.68
CA ASP A 90 -4.24 -9.41 -6.92
C ASP A 90 -2.71 -9.24 -6.97
N PHE A 91 -1.96 -10.37 -6.88
CA PHE A 91 -0.52 -10.35 -7.09
C PHE A 91 -0.20 -9.89 -8.53
N ALA A 92 -0.88 -10.44 -9.52
CA ALA A 92 -0.66 -10.08 -10.93
C ALA A 92 -0.93 -8.60 -11.20
N LYS A 93 -2.02 -8.03 -10.67
CA LYS A 93 -2.34 -6.60 -10.80
C LYS A 93 -1.28 -5.70 -10.18
N THR A 94 -0.84 -6.04 -8.96
CA THR A 94 0.20 -5.30 -8.25
C THR A 94 1.54 -5.37 -8.98
N LEU A 95 1.93 -6.56 -9.42
CA LEU A 95 3.17 -6.77 -10.18
C LEU A 95 3.13 -6.06 -11.55
N LYS A 96 2.00 -6.13 -12.26
CA LYS A 96 1.82 -5.47 -13.55
C LYS A 96 2.08 -3.97 -13.45
N LEU A 97 1.42 -3.29 -12.52
CA LEU A 97 1.64 -1.85 -12.32
C LEU A 97 3.10 -1.56 -11.92
N SER A 98 3.68 -2.38 -11.04
CA SER A 98 5.09 -2.24 -10.63
C SER A 98 6.05 -2.37 -11.82
N LEU A 99 5.81 -3.30 -12.74
CA LEU A 99 6.62 -3.46 -13.96
C LEU A 99 6.42 -2.29 -14.95
N GLU A 100 5.19 -1.77 -15.09
CA GLU A 100 4.91 -0.59 -15.92
C GLU A 100 5.65 0.65 -15.41
N PHE A 101 5.71 0.84 -14.08
CA PHE A 101 6.48 1.92 -13.47
C PHE A 101 7.99 1.69 -13.57
N ALA A 102 8.45 0.44 -13.43
CA ALA A 102 9.85 0.11 -13.66
C ALA A 102 10.30 0.48 -15.10
N GLU A 103 9.44 0.25 -16.09
CA GLU A 103 9.70 0.66 -17.48
C GLU A 103 9.71 2.18 -17.63
N LYS A 104 8.68 2.89 -17.13
CA LYS A 104 8.58 4.36 -17.20
C LYS A 104 9.76 5.06 -16.52
N THR A 105 10.26 4.52 -15.43
CA THR A 105 11.41 5.05 -14.69
C THR A 105 12.74 4.52 -15.19
N GLN A 106 12.72 3.69 -16.27
CA GLN A 106 13.91 3.03 -16.81
C GLN A 106 14.67 2.23 -15.76
N GLY A 107 13.95 1.58 -14.82
CA GLY A 107 14.49 0.76 -13.74
C GLY A 107 15.06 1.55 -12.56
N ARG A 108 14.70 2.82 -12.37
CA ARG A 108 14.96 3.53 -11.11
C ARG A 108 14.05 3.06 -9.99
N PHE A 109 12.79 2.76 -10.30
CA PHE A 109 11.94 1.86 -9.54
C PHE A 109 12.05 0.46 -10.16
N ASP A 110 12.33 -0.57 -9.38
CA ASP A 110 12.46 -1.94 -9.90
C ASP A 110 12.00 -2.96 -8.84
N PRO A 111 10.89 -3.69 -9.07
CA PRO A 111 10.41 -4.69 -8.11
C PRO A 111 11.36 -5.89 -7.95
N THR A 112 12.42 -6.01 -8.77
CA THR A 112 13.41 -7.07 -8.62
C THR A 112 14.56 -6.71 -7.67
N VAL A 113 14.46 -5.61 -6.93
CA VAL A 113 15.48 -5.10 -6.01
C VAL A 113 15.72 -6.00 -4.78
N TYR A 114 14.88 -6.99 -4.52
CA TYR A 114 14.93 -7.88 -3.35
C TYR A 114 16.32 -8.43 -2.98
N PRO A 115 17.17 -8.92 -3.92
CA PRO A 115 18.50 -9.40 -3.58
C PRO A 115 19.40 -8.34 -2.93
N LEU A 116 19.23 -7.08 -3.31
CA LEU A 116 19.94 -5.95 -2.74
C LEU A 116 19.36 -5.54 -1.38
N VAL A 117 18.04 -5.45 -1.26
CA VAL A 117 17.36 -5.15 0.02
C VAL A 117 17.78 -6.15 1.10
N ASN A 118 17.84 -7.44 0.77
CA ASN A 118 18.33 -8.47 1.70
C ASN A 118 19.84 -8.36 1.99
N LEU A 119 20.65 -7.96 1.03
CA LEU A 119 22.10 -7.77 1.23
C LEU A 119 22.36 -6.66 2.26
N TRP A 120 21.60 -5.55 2.18
CA TRP A 120 21.67 -4.43 3.13
C TRP A 120 21.01 -4.73 4.49
N GLY A 121 20.33 -5.89 4.63
CA GLY A 121 19.64 -6.30 5.86
C GLY A 121 18.32 -5.58 6.14
N PHE A 122 17.68 -5.01 5.12
CA PHE A 122 16.34 -4.40 5.21
C PHE A 122 15.22 -5.38 4.88
N GLY A 123 15.55 -6.55 4.34
CA GLY A 123 14.61 -7.64 4.07
C GLY A 123 14.39 -8.58 5.26
N PRO A 124 13.74 -9.74 5.05
CA PRO A 124 13.45 -10.74 6.09
C PRO A 124 14.68 -11.30 6.81
N LYS A 125 15.83 -11.32 6.16
CA LYS A 125 17.09 -11.74 6.79
C LYS A 125 17.56 -10.66 7.76
N LYS A 126 17.69 -11.03 9.02
CA LYS A 126 18.22 -10.13 10.07
C LYS A 126 19.73 -9.92 9.87
N GLY A 127 20.23 -8.76 10.29
CA GLY A 127 21.66 -8.42 10.26
C GLY A 127 21.97 -7.30 9.27
N ARG A 128 21.68 -6.06 9.69
CA ARG A 128 22.08 -4.85 8.95
C ARG A 128 23.58 -4.75 8.95
N LYS A 129 24.19 -4.65 7.77
CA LYS A 129 25.62 -4.50 7.60
C LYS A 129 25.90 -3.64 6.36
N LEU A 130 27.06 -3.01 6.34
CA LEU A 130 27.58 -2.33 5.15
C LEU A 130 28.15 -3.41 4.19
N PRO A 131 27.52 -3.64 3.02
CA PRO A 131 28.03 -4.61 2.06
C PRO A 131 29.28 -4.08 1.35
N SER A 132 30.18 -5.00 0.95
CA SER A 132 31.32 -4.69 0.12
C SER A 132 30.89 -4.35 -1.32
N LYS A 133 31.78 -3.68 -2.06
CA LYS A 133 31.53 -3.37 -3.49
C LYS A 133 31.31 -4.65 -4.32
N ASP A 134 32.02 -5.72 -4.02
CA ASP A 134 31.92 -6.99 -4.73
C ASP A 134 30.58 -7.69 -4.43
N GLU A 135 30.14 -7.68 -3.15
CA GLU A 135 28.82 -8.22 -2.77
C GLU A 135 27.69 -7.46 -3.49
N ILE A 136 27.80 -6.13 -3.60
CA ILE A 136 26.82 -5.31 -4.33
C ILE A 136 26.83 -5.67 -5.82
N ALA A 137 28.02 -5.74 -6.45
CA ALA A 137 28.17 -6.08 -7.87
C ALA A 137 27.57 -7.45 -8.21
N GLU A 138 27.78 -8.46 -7.36
CA GLU A 138 27.19 -9.79 -7.54
C GLU A 138 25.65 -9.76 -7.44
N LYS A 139 25.07 -8.98 -6.51
CA LYS A 139 23.61 -8.88 -6.39
C LYS A 139 22.97 -8.05 -7.49
N LEU A 140 23.65 -7.03 -8.01
CA LEU A 140 23.21 -6.26 -9.16
C LEU A 140 22.99 -7.12 -10.41
N LYS A 141 23.77 -8.18 -10.61
CA LYS A 141 23.58 -9.15 -11.70
C LYS A 141 22.21 -9.84 -11.65
N LEU A 142 21.52 -9.83 -10.50
CA LEU A 142 20.21 -10.46 -10.29
C LEU A 142 19.04 -9.49 -10.41
N VAL A 143 19.30 -8.17 -10.50
CA VAL A 143 18.30 -7.12 -10.57
C VAL A 143 18.04 -6.71 -12.01
N GLY A 144 16.78 -6.47 -12.36
CA GLY A 144 16.36 -5.98 -13.68
C GLY A 144 14.93 -6.40 -14.01
N TYR A 145 13.98 -5.48 -14.00
CA TYR A 145 12.56 -5.72 -14.24
C TYR A 145 12.27 -6.45 -15.56
N LYS A 146 13.06 -6.22 -16.62
CA LYS A 146 12.94 -6.91 -17.93
C LYS A 146 13.15 -8.42 -17.85
N ARG A 147 13.67 -8.93 -16.72
CA ARG A 147 13.87 -10.37 -16.48
C ARG A 147 12.60 -11.07 -16.04
N ILE A 148 11.58 -10.31 -15.63
CA ILE A 148 10.28 -10.82 -15.20
C ILE A 148 9.33 -10.78 -16.39
N LYS A 149 8.65 -11.91 -16.63
CA LYS A 149 7.58 -12.03 -17.61
C LYS A 149 6.29 -12.35 -16.89
N LEU A 150 5.28 -11.52 -17.10
CA LEU A 150 3.92 -11.73 -16.63
C LEU A 150 3.06 -12.10 -17.83
N LYS A 151 2.28 -13.18 -17.73
CA LYS A 151 1.38 -13.62 -18.82
C LYS A 151 0.07 -14.15 -18.26
N GLN A 152 -0.99 -14.05 -19.06
CA GLN A 152 -2.27 -14.68 -18.78
C GLN A 152 -2.52 -15.77 -19.80
N LYS A 153 -2.93 -16.95 -19.33
CA LYS A 153 -3.30 -18.10 -20.16
C LYS A 153 -4.52 -18.79 -19.52
N ASP A 154 -5.55 -19.03 -20.33
CA ASP A 154 -6.79 -19.70 -19.91
C ASP A 154 -7.41 -19.06 -18.64
N GLY A 155 -7.42 -17.72 -18.57
CA GLY A 155 -7.94 -16.95 -17.43
C GLY A 155 -7.03 -16.93 -16.18
N LYS A 156 -5.91 -17.67 -16.18
CA LYS A 156 -4.96 -17.75 -15.05
C LYS A 156 -3.72 -16.92 -15.32
N TRP A 157 -3.19 -16.30 -14.27
CA TRP A 157 -1.96 -15.53 -14.32
C TRP A 157 -0.75 -16.38 -13.97
N PHE A 158 0.34 -16.11 -14.69
CA PHE A 158 1.64 -16.76 -14.49
C PHE A 158 2.75 -15.72 -14.51
N VAL A 159 3.74 -15.95 -13.68
CA VAL A 159 4.99 -15.17 -13.65
C VAL A 159 6.17 -16.10 -13.86
N SER A 160 7.18 -15.63 -14.62
CA SER A 160 8.45 -16.34 -14.79
C SER A 160 9.63 -15.36 -14.78
N LYS A 161 10.83 -15.86 -14.61
CA LYS A 161 12.07 -15.09 -14.61
C LYS A 161 13.11 -15.72 -15.52
N SER A 162 13.88 -14.91 -16.26
CA SER A 162 14.89 -15.37 -17.22
C SER A 162 16.28 -15.60 -16.60
N ILE A 163 16.52 -15.13 -15.38
CA ILE A 163 17.80 -15.29 -14.67
C ILE A 163 17.57 -15.98 -13.34
N GLN A 164 18.38 -17.05 -13.08
CA GLN A 164 18.38 -17.74 -11.81
C GLN A 164 18.80 -16.79 -10.69
N GLY A 165 18.04 -16.78 -9.58
CA GLY A 165 18.31 -15.91 -8.44
C GLY A 165 17.67 -14.51 -8.50
N THR A 166 17.08 -14.11 -9.64
CA THR A 166 16.19 -12.92 -9.67
C THR A 166 15.01 -13.15 -8.74
N LYS A 167 14.69 -12.16 -7.92
CA LYS A 167 13.63 -12.21 -6.90
C LYS A 167 12.84 -10.92 -6.90
N ILE A 168 11.55 -11.00 -6.60
CA ILE A 168 10.62 -9.87 -6.54
C ILE A 168 10.38 -9.44 -5.09
N ASP A 169 10.21 -8.14 -4.90
CA ASP A 169 9.73 -7.49 -3.69
C ASP A 169 8.65 -6.47 -4.08
N LEU A 170 7.47 -6.58 -3.50
CA LEU A 170 6.34 -5.69 -3.72
C LEU A 170 6.07 -4.78 -2.51
N SER A 171 7.02 -4.63 -1.58
CA SER A 171 6.83 -3.81 -0.37
C SER A 171 6.54 -2.34 -0.66
N ALA A 172 6.92 -1.85 -1.86
CA ALA A 172 6.69 -0.49 -2.34
C ALA A 172 5.37 -0.34 -3.15
N SER A 173 4.48 -1.34 -3.09
CA SER A 173 3.22 -1.35 -3.85
C SER A 173 2.10 -2.13 -3.15
N ALA A 174 2.44 -3.10 -2.31
CA ALA A 174 1.46 -3.99 -1.69
C ALA A 174 0.54 -3.26 -0.69
N LYS A 175 1.05 -2.25 0.06
CA LYS A 175 0.23 -1.49 1.00
C LYS A 175 -0.77 -0.59 0.28
N GLY A 176 -0.33 0.12 -0.75
CA GLY A 176 -1.22 0.93 -1.59
C GLY A 176 -2.31 0.08 -2.25
N TYR A 177 -1.97 -1.12 -2.74
CA TYR A 177 -2.96 -2.06 -3.27
C TYR A 177 -3.95 -2.53 -2.20
N ALA A 178 -3.50 -2.83 -0.99
CA ALA A 178 -4.37 -3.24 0.12
C ALA A 178 -5.35 -2.13 0.53
N VAL A 179 -4.91 -0.87 0.54
CA VAL A 179 -5.78 0.30 0.76
C VAL A 179 -6.89 0.37 -0.30
N ASP A 180 -6.53 0.20 -1.59
CA ASP A 180 -7.51 0.20 -2.69
C ASP A 180 -8.52 -0.95 -2.56
N LYS A 181 -8.08 -2.15 -2.15
CA LYS A 181 -8.94 -3.34 -1.92
C LYS A 181 -9.91 -3.12 -0.77
N VAL A 182 -9.45 -2.60 0.37
CA VAL A 182 -10.32 -2.28 1.51
C VAL A 182 -11.35 -1.22 1.11
N SER A 183 -10.94 -0.21 0.35
CA SER A 183 -11.87 0.80 -0.20
C SER A 183 -12.93 0.17 -1.14
N GLN A 184 -12.57 -0.85 -1.93
CA GLN A 184 -13.51 -1.59 -2.77
C GLN A 184 -14.53 -2.39 -1.93
N ILE A 185 -14.10 -3.05 -0.85
CA ILE A 185 -14.99 -3.74 0.10
C ILE A 185 -16.02 -2.76 0.68
N LEU A 186 -15.58 -1.59 1.14
CA LEU A 186 -16.49 -0.57 1.66
C LEU A 186 -17.53 -0.14 0.63
N ARG A 187 -17.11 0.12 -0.61
CA ARG A 187 -18.01 0.51 -1.70
C ARG A 187 -18.99 -0.60 -2.08
N SER A 188 -18.58 -1.87 -2.04
CA SER A 188 -19.50 -3.00 -2.32
C SER A 188 -20.63 -3.10 -1.29
N HIS A 189 -20.40 -2.63 -0.07
CA HIS A 189 -21.40 -2.45 0.99
C HIS A 189 -22.05 -1.05 1.00
N GLN A 190 -21.88 -0.25 -0.06
CA GLN A 190 -22.43 1.11 -0.22
C GLN A 190 -21.89 2.15 0.78
N PHE A 191 -20.84 1.86 1.54
CA PHE A 191 -20.16 2.85 2.37
C PHE A 191 -19.24 3.71 1.52
N ASN A 192 -19.83 4.65 0.76
CA ASN A 192 -19.12 5.48 -0.22
C ASN A 192 -18.28 6.60 0.43
N ASN A 193 -18.61 6.97 1.67
CA ASN A 193 -17.96 8.02 2.44
C ASN A 193 -17.00 7.40 3.47
N HIS A 194 -15.73 7.22 3.09
CA HIS A 194 -14.76 6.54 3.95
C HIS A 194 -13.32 7.06 3.79
N LEU A 195 -12.52 6.81 4.82
CA LEU A 195 -11.07 7.00 4.85
C LEU A 195 -10.43 5.69 5.28
N VAL A 196 -9.59 5.11 4.42
CA VAL A 196 -8.78 3.93 4.70
C VAL A 196 -7.32 4.35 4.84
N ASP A 197 -6.66 3.86 5.88
CA ASP A 197 -5.24 4.07 6.17
C ASP A 197 -4.58 2.73 6.51
N ILE A 198 -3.47 2.40 5.84
CA ILE A 198 -2.63 1.26 6.17
C ILE A 198 -1.18 1.73 6.23
N GLY A 199 -0.71 2.08 7.44
CA GLY A 199 0.68 2.46 7.68
C GLY A 199 1.12 3.76 6.99
N GLY A 200 0.18 4.68 6.73
CA GLY A 200 0.40 5.97 6.09
C GLY A 200 0.07 6.03 4.61
N GLU A 201 -0.22 4.91 3.97
CA GLU A 201 -0.86 4.84 2.67
C GLU A 201 -2.37 4.98 2.87
N LEU A 202 -2.99 5.97 2.20
CA LEU A 202 -4.37 6.38 2.47
C LEU A 202 -5.19 6.50 1.18
N ILE A 203 -6.50 6.25 1.31
CA ILE A 203 -7.49 6.68 0.33
C ILE A 203 -8.69 7.33 1.03
N ALA A 204 -9.09 8.51 0.55
CA ALA A 204 -10.32 9.18 0.94
C ALA A 204 -11.36 9.02 -0.18
N SER A 205 -12.52 8.46 0.12
CA SER A 205 -13.66 8.34 -0.79
C SER A 205 -14.81 9.18 -0.27
N GLY A 206 -15.46 9.93 -1.17
CA GLY A 206 -16.55 10.83 -0.80
C GLY A 206 -16.14 11.88 0.25
N LYS A 207 -17.06 12.19 1.16
CA LYS A 207 -16.92 13.23 2.16
C LYS A 207 -17.15 12.72 3.59
N LYS A 208 -16.56 13.38 4.56
CA LYS A 208 -16.94 13.25 5.96
C LYS A 208 -18.10 14.20 6.23
N TYR A 209 -19.33 13.71 6.13
CA TYR A 209 -20.55 14.53 6.08
C TYR A 209 -20.48 15.52 4.89
N ASP A 210 -20.46 16.79 5.15
CA ASP A 210 -20.40 17.86 4.14
C ASP A 210 -18.97 18.32 3.80
N GLU A 211 -17.98 17.85 4.57
CA GLU A 211 -16.57 18.27 4.46
C GLU A 211 -15.70 17.21 3.81
N LYS A 212 -14.58 17.62 3.22
CA LYS A 212 -13.53 16.70 2.76
C LYS A 212 -12.88 16.00 3.94
N TRP A 213 -12.35 14.80 3.70
CA TRP A 213 -11.54 14.09 4.70
C TRP A 213 -10.23 14.84 4.94
N THR A 214 -9.91 15.07 6.21
CA THR A 214 -8.67 15.75 6.60
C THR A 214 -7.63 14.74 7.02
N VAL A 215 -6.44 14.82 6.41
CA VAL A 215 -5.28 13.97 6.70
C VAL A 215 -4.06 14.85 6.97
N ALA A 216 -3.10 14.34 7.74
CA ALA A 216 -1.89 15.07 8.08
C ALA A 216 -0.65 14.38 7.49
N ILE A 217 0.26 15.19 6.94
CA ILE A 217 1.63 14.77 6.63
C ILE A 217 2.50 15.11 7.85
N GLU A 218 3.22 14.11 8.36
CA GLU A 218 4.12 14.30 9.49
C GLU A 218 5.44 14.95 9.08
N VAL A 219 6.05 15.68 10.01
CA VAL A 219 7.42 16.17 9.86
C VAL A 219 8.36 14.99 9.71
N PRO A 220 9.25 14.95 8.69
CA PRO A 220 10.10 13.79 8.39
C PRO A 220 11.33 13.73 9.33
N GLU A 221 11.10 13.76 10.63
CA GLU A 221 12.12 13.61 11.67
C GLU A 221 11.80 12.35 12.52
N PRO A 222 12.79 11.48 12.83
CA PRO A 222 12.55 10.19 13.49
C PRO A 222 11.85 10.31 14.84
N ASP A 223 12.25 11.31 15.62
CA ASP A 223 11.86 11.46 17.04
C ASP A 223 10.82 12.57 17.26
N LYS A 224 10.27 13.14 16.17
CA LYS A 224 9.33 14.25 16.24
C LYS A 224 7.96 13.85 15.68
N GLN A 225 6.97 13.81 16.57
CA GLN A 225 5.57 13.67 16.19
C GLN A 225 4.94 15.06 16.05
N ALA A 226 5.13 15.68 14.89
CA ALA A 226 4.55 16.97 14.57
C ALA A 226 3.93 16.95 13.17
N ILE A 227 2.90 17.75 12.97
CA ILE A 227 2.24 17.91 11.67
C ILE A 227 3.02 18.95 10.87
N GLN A 228 3.46 18.55 9.67
CA GLN A 228 4.07 19.46 8.69
C GLN A 228 3.00 20.13 7.86
N GLN A 229 1.99 19.38 7.42
CA GLN A 229 0.95 19.88 6.54
C GLN A 229 -0.36 19.11 6.76
N VAL A 230 -1.48 19.84 6.66
CA VAL A 230 -2.83 19.26 6.65
C VAL A 230 -3.38 19.36 5.24
N LEU A 231 -3.97 18.25 4.76
CA LEU A 231 -4.59 18.15 3.45
C LEU A 231 -6.06 17.78 3.58
N ALA A 232 -6.89 18.36 2.73
CA ALA A 232 -8.29 17.99 2.59
C ALA A 232 -8.49 17.17 1.30
N LEU A 233 -8.83 15.90 1.46
CA LEU A 233 -8.93 14.93 0.37
C LEU A 233 -10.39 14.53 0.10
N GLU A 234 -10.73 14.37 -1.17
CA GLU A 234 -12.00 13.85 -1.65
C GLU A 234 -11.73 13.04 -2.91
N ASN A 235 -12.07 11.75 -2.91
CA ASN A 235 -11.82 10.82 -4.01
C ASN A 235 -10.35 10.83 -4.49
N ARG A 236 -9.43 10.84 -3.52
CA ARG A 236 -7.99 10.85 -3.75
C ARG A 236 -7.28 9.92 -2.76
N ALA A 237 -6.21 9.32 -3.26
CA ALA A 237 -5.26 8.56 -2.46
C ALA A 237 -3.97 9.36 -2.26
N ILE A 238 -3.27 9.09 -1.17
CA ILE A 238 -1.94 9.62 -0.87
C ILE A 238 -1.08 8.51 -0.29
N ALA A 239 0.17 8.45 -0.70
CA ALA A 239 1.20 7.62 -0.07
C ALA A 239 2.45 8.46 0.18
N THR A 240 3.17 8.11 1.24
CA THR A 240 4.38 8.83 1.63
C THR A 240 5.54 7.85 1.82
N SER A 241 6.57 7.99 0.99
CA SER A 241 7.86 7.32 1.18
C SER A 241 8.83 8.25 1.90
N GLY A 242 9.57 7.70 2.88
CA GLY A 242 10.53 8.47 3.64
C GLY A 242 11.72 7.65 4.12
N SER A 243 12.90 8.28 4.12
CA SER A 243 14.17 7.64 4.50
C SER A 243 14.51 7.78 5.98
N TYR A 244 13.65 8.43 6.78
CA TYR A 244 13.96 8.87 8.15
C TYR A 244 13.61 7.87 9.26
N ARG A 245 12.79 6.83 9.00
CA ARG A 245 12.37 5.85 10.03
C ARG A 245 13.13 4.52 9.96
N ASN A 246 13.36 4.00 8.76
CA ASN A 246 13.98 2.68 8.57
C ASN A 246 15.40 2.83 8.01
N PHE A 247 16.38 2.99 8.91
CA PHE A 247 17.80 3.17 8.59
C PHE A 247 18.67 2.51 9.65
N PHE A 248 19.96 2.44 9.37
CA PHE A 248 21.02 2.19 10.36
C PHE A 248 22.17 3.19 10.12
N SER A 249 23.00 3.38 11.13
CA SER A 249 24.17 4.25 11.04
C SER A 249 25.45 3.46 11.23
N GLU A 250 26.45 3.69 10.38
CA GLU A 250 27.79 3.11 10.49
C GLU A 250 28.83 4.17 10.13
N ASN A 251 29.84 4.35 10.96
CA ASN A 251 30.87 5.38 10.83
C ASN A 251 30.33 6.81 10.63
N GLY A 252 29.24 7.16 11.34
CA GLY A 252 28.58 8.47 11.24
C GLY A 252 27.74 8.66 9.97
N ILE A 253 27.67 7.65 9.10
CA ILE A 253 26.89 7.68 7.85
C ILE A 253 25.59 6.93 8.04
N ARG A 254 24.46 7.57 7.66
CA ARG A 254 23.13 6.95 7.67
C ARG A 254 22.87 6.21 6.36
N TYR A 255 22.42 4.96 6.46
CA TYR A 255 21.99 4.10 5.37
C TYR A 255 20.52 3.74 5.57
N ASN A 256 19.66 4.10 4.62
CA ASN A 256 18.23 3.83 4.68
C ASN A 256 17.83 2.65 3.81
N HIS A 257 16.58 2.20 3.93
CA HIS A 257 16.04 1.03 3.26
C HIS A 257 15.75 1.22 1.77
N THR A 258 15.78 2.44 1.26
CA THR A 258 15.61 2.71 -0.17
C THR A 258 16.92 2.43 -0.88
N ILE A 259 16.94 1.36 -1.67
CA ILE A 259 18.13 0.91 -2.41
C ILE A 259 17.97 1.30 -3.88
N ASP A 260 18.96 2.00 -4.42
CA ASP A 260 19.00 2.32 -5.85
C ASP A 260 19.25 1.04 -6.68
N PRO A 261 18.29 0.61 -7.52
CA PRO A 261 18.44 -0.61 -8.32
C PRO A 261 19.54 -0.55 -9.37
N LYS A 262 20.00 0.66 -9.74
CA LYS A 262 21.06 0.86 -10.74
C LYS A 262 22.45 0.72 -10.15
N THR A 263 22.63 1.19 -8.94
CA THR A 263 23.95 1.23 -8.29
C THR A 263 24.08 0.19 -7.17
N GLY A 264 22.98 -0.36 -6.70
CA GLY A 264 22.91 -1.29 -5.57
C GLY A 264 23.21 -0.68 -4.22
N LYS A 265 23.36 0.67 -4.16
CA LYS A 265 23.67 1.40 -2.93
C LYS A 265 22.40 1.91 -2.24
N SER A 266 22.47 2.06 -0.91
CA SER A 266 21.45 2.80 -0.18
C SER A 266 21.39 4.22 -0.74
N TYR A 267 20.19 4.66 -1.15
CA TYR A 267 19.97 5.97 -1.76
C TYR A 267 20.23 7.07 -0.73
N ARG A 268 20.95 8.10 -1.13
CA ARG A 268 21.29 9.25 -0.28
C ARG A 268 20.94 10.53 -1.00
N SER A 269 20.14 11.37 -0.36
CA SER A 269 19.67 12.63 -0.91
C SER A 269 19.29 13.54 0.25
N ASP A 270 19.24 14.84 -0.02
CA ASP A 270 18.65 15.84 0.89
C ASP A 270 17.11 15.73 0.91
N LEU A 271 16.53 14.99 -0.03
CA LEU A 271 15.11 14.66 -0.04
C LEU A 271 14.84 13.54 0.98
N VAL A 272 14.17 13.87 2.08
CA VAL A 272 13.92 12.93 3.19
C VAL A 272 12.55 12.28 3.12
N SER A 273 11.58 12.90 2.43
CA SER A 273 10.21 12.40 2.30
C SER A 273 9.55 12.89 1.03
N VAL A 274 8.74 12.03 0.41
CA VAL A 274 7.93 12.34 -0.78
C VAL A 274 6.51 11.86 -0.53
N SER A 275 5.53 12.77 -0.64
CA SER A 275 4.11 12.43 -0.60
C SER A 275 3.50 12.62 -1.99
N VAL A 276 2.82 11.60 -2.49
CA VAL A 276 2.22 11.58 -3.83
C VAL A 276 0.72 11.38 -3.72
N ILE A 277 -0.04 12.24 -4.42
CA ILE A 277 -1.51 12.18 -4.46
C ILE A 277 -1.95 11.76 -5.85
N THR A 278 -2.73 10.67 -5.94
CA THR A 278 -3.34 10.20 -7.19
C THR A 278 -4.80 9.76 -6.98
N ASP A 279 -5.36 9.08 -7.97
CA ASP A 279 -6.70 8.48 -7.93
C ASP A 279 -6.72 7.07 -7.31
N GLN A 280 -5.54 6.41 -7.16
CA GLN A 280 -5.37 5.06 -6.63
C GLN A 280 -4.18 5.00 -5.68
N CYS A 281 -4.34 4.35 -4.54
CA CYS A 281 -3.29 4.27 -3.53
C CYS A 281 -2.09 3.44 -4.02
N LEU A 282 -2.32 2.37 -4.77
CA LEU A 282 -1.26 1.60 -5.43
C LEU A 282 -0.36 2.48 -6.31
N LYS A 283 -0.94 3.40 -7.10
CA LYS A 283 -0.14 4.34 -7.92
C LYS A 283 0.64 5.31 -7.04
N SER A 284 0.00 5.86 -6.00
CA SER A 284 0.66 6.79 -5.08
C SER A 284 1.86 6.14 -4.40
N ASP A 285 1.73 4.89 -3.94
CA ASP A 285 2.76 4.12 -3.23
C ASP A 285 3.99 3.87 -4.14
N VAL A 286 3.75 3.37 -5.36
CA VAL A 286 4.82 3.13 -6.36
C VAL A 286 5.53 4.41 -6.77
N ILE A 287 4.81 5.53 -6.97
CA ILE A 287 5.41 6.79 -7.41
C ILE A 287 6.21 7.46 -6.28
N ALA A 288 5.74 7.31 -5.03
CA ALA A 288 6.42 7.91 -3.87
C ALA A 288 7.78 7.25 -3.59
N THR A 289 7.93 5.96 -3.92
CA THR A 289 9.18 5.21 -3.79
C THR A 289 10.18 5.55 -4.87
#